data_f89c3ba0cd6da786dbf3ef135006014f
#
_entry.id   f89c3ba0cd6da786dbf3ef135006014f
#
_cell.length_a   1.000
_cell.length_b   1.000
_cell.length_c   1.000
_cell.angle_alpha   90.00
_cell.angle_beta   90.00
_cell.angle_gamma   90.00
#
_symmetry.space_group_name_H-M   'P 1'
#
loop_
_entity.id
_entity.type
_entity.pdbx_description
1 polymer ?
#
loop_
_entity_poly.entity_id
_entity_poly.type
_entity_poly.pdbx_seq_one_letter_code
_entity_poly.pdbx_strand_id
1 'polypeptide(L)'
;MSFYDQNIKRQKIIIIAVMAFLFAAFAAVGVVVGIPLVKSASEPENFRLWIKSLGFLGDAAYIVLVVLQVVVALIPGEPIELLGGYAFGIVRGTVLYLIGAFIGSVIVFLFVRKFGRVAAEIFFSKEKIDSLGFLHTSPKRTLIFSVIFTVPGTPKDLLAYFAGLTDMKFSTWLLIAAFGRIPSAITSTISGSALGNGKYTAAIITVAVTLLLSGIGVLIYKLVIKKK
;
A
#
# COMPACT_ATOMS: atom_id res chain seq x y z
N MET A 1 0.44 -17.12 36.07
CA MET A 1 0.62 -16.55 34.72
C MET A 1 1.43 -17.57 33.94
N SER A 2 0.86 -18.21 32.92
CA SER A 2 1.49 -19.31 32.19
C SER A 2 2.71 -18.78 31.41
N PHE A 3 3.75 -19.62 31.22
CA PHE A 3 4.91 -19.34 30.36
C PHE A 3 4.48 -18.93 28.92
N TYR A 4 3.35 -19.45 28.46
CA TYR A 4 2.69 -19.12 27.22
C TYR A 4 2.21 -17.65 27.20
N ASP A 5 1.60 -17.16 28.28
CA ASP A 5 1.12 -15.77 28.37
C ASP A 5 2.26 -14.74 28.37
N GLN A 6 3.40 -15.10 28.97
CA GLN A 6 4.59 -14.24 29.00
C GLN A 6 5.21 -14.11 27.60
N ASN A 7 5.26 -15.19 26.82
CA ASN A 7 5.75 -15.16 25.45
C ASN A 7 4.88 -14.31 24.51
N ILE A 8 3.55 -14.41 24.63
CA ILE A 8 2.63 -13.58 23.84
C ILE A 8 2.76 -12.10 24.22
N LYS A 9 2.87 -11.77 25.51
CA LYS A 9 3.11 -10.39 25.94
C LYS A 9 4.42 -9.83 25.39
N ARG A 10 5.51 -10.60 25.46
CA ARG A 10 6.81 -10.21 24.93
C ARG A 10 6.75 -9.97 23.40
N GLN A 11 6.11 -10.87 22.66
CA GLN A 11 5.92 -10.71 21.22
C GLN A 11 5.13 -9.44 20.89
N LYS A 12 4.02 -9.18 21.59
CA LYS A 12 3.22 -7.95 21.40
C LYS A 12 4.06 -6.69 21.65
N ILE A 13 4.84 -6.64 22.73
CA ILE A 13 5.70 -5.50 23.05
C ILE A 13 6.73 -5.27 21.94
N ILE A 14 7.41 -6.32 21.48
CA ILE A 14 8.40 -6.22 20.39
C ILE A 14 7.74 -5.70 19.12
N ILE A 15 6.58 -6.25 18.75
CA ILE A 15 5.87 -5.82 17.52
C ILE A 15 5.43 -4.36 17.64
N ILE A 16 4.87 -3.95 18.78
CA ILE A 16 4.47 -2.55 19.02
C ILE A 16 5.68 -1.62 18.95
N ALA A 17 6.81 -1.98 19.56
CA ALA A 17 8.04 -1.17 19.52
C ALA A 17 8.59 -1.03 18.09
N VAL A 18 8.63 -2.12 17.32
CA VAL A 18 9.03 -2.10 15.91
C VAL A 18 8.09 -1.22 15.10
N MET A 19 6.78 -1.32 15.31
CA MET A 19 5.81 -0.50 14.59
C MET A 19 5.89 0.97 14.97
N ALA A 20 6.10 1.29 16.25
CA ALA A 20 6.33 2.67 16.68
C ALA A 20 7.60 3.26 16.04
N PHE A 21 8.66 2.48 15.95
CA PHE A 21 9.89 2.87 15.27
C PHE A 21 9.65 3.11 13.77
N LEU A 22 8.95 2.18 13.09
CA LEU A 22 8.64 2.32 11.66
C LEU A 22 7.73 3.54 11.38
N PHE A 23 6.77 3.79 12.27
CA PHE A 23 5.91 4.97 12.18
C PHE A 23 6.72 6.27 12.36
N ALA A 24 7.63 6.30 13.34
CA ALA A 24 8.52 7.44 13.54
C ALA A 24 9.46 7.66 12.34
N ALA A 25 10.00 6.58 11.78
CA ALA A 25 10.82 6.64 10.56
C ALA A 25 10.00 7.17 9.36
N PHE A 26 8.76 6.69 9.18
CA PHE A 26 7.85 7.20 8.16
C PHE A 26 7.56 8.69 8.34
N ALA A 27 7.25 9.12 9.58
CA ALA A 27 7.00 10.52 9.88
C ALA A 27 8.24 11.39 9.60
N ALA A 28 9.43 10.92 9.95
CA ALA A 28 10.68 11.64 9.68
C ALA A 28 10.92 11.81 8.17
N VAL A 29 10.76 10.74 7.38
CA VAL A 29 10.85 10.81 5.91
C VAL A 29 9.76 11.71 5.34
N GLY A 30 8.53 11.62 5.85
CA GLY A 30 7.41 12.47 5.46
C GLY A 30 7.68 13.95 5.69
N VAL A 31 8.32 14.31 6.81
CA VAL A 31 8.74 15.70 7.09
C VAL A 31 9.84 16.14 6.12
N VAL A 32 10.87 15.32 5.91
CA VAL A 32 11.99 15.63 5.00
C VAL A 32 11.53 15.86 3.56
N VAL A 33 10.55 15.07 3.08
CA VAL A 33 10.00 15.19 1.74
C VAL A 33 8.86 16.22 1.69
N GLY A 34 8.02 16.24 2.71
CA GLY A 34 6.83 17.10 2.77
C GLY A 34 7.14 18.58 2.87
N ILE A 35 8.19 18.98 3.63
CA ILE A 35 8.57 20.39 3.73
C ILE A 35 8.99 20.98 2.38
N PRO A 36 9.90 20.35 1.60
CA PRO A 36 10.21 20.81 0.26
C PRO A 36 9.00 20.82 -0.68
N LEU A 37 8.15 19.79 -0.60
CA LEU A 37 6.93 19.70 -1.40
C LEU A 37 5.99 20.89 -1.14
N VAL A 38 5.71 21.19 0.14
CA VAL A 38 4.84 22.31 0.52
C VAL A 38 5.46 23.65 0.11
N LYS A 39 6.76 23.84 0.34
CA LYS A 39 7.47 25.06 -0.08
C LYS A 39 7.46 25.28 -1.58
N SER A 40 7.44 24.21 -2.36
CA SER A 40 7.41 24.23 -3.82
C SER A 40 5.98 24.08 -4.38
N ALA A 41 4.94 24.17 -3.53
CA ALA A 41 3.55 23.97 -3.97
C ALA A 41 3.13 24.99 -5.05
N SER A 42 3.65 26.21 -5.01
CA SER A 42 3.44 27.24 -6.03
C SER A 42 4.32 27.06 -7.29
N GLU A 43 5.38 26.28 -7.18
CA GLU A 43 6.37 26.06 -8.25
C GLU A 43 6.76 24.57 -8.30
N PRO A 44 5.94 23.73 -8.91
CA PRO A 44 6.16 22.27 -8.96
C PRO A 44 7.51 21.87 -9.54
N GLU A 45 8.07 22.68 -10.44
CA GLU A 45 9.36 22.44 -11.07
C GLU A 45 10.51 22.47 -10.05
N ASN A 46 10.47 23.35 -9.06
CA ASN A 46 11.51 23.42 -8.03
C ASN A 46 11.58 22.14 -7.19
N PHE A 47 10.43 21.53 -6.87
CA PHE A 47 10.41 20.24 -6.20
C PHE A 47 11.00 19.12 -7.06
N ARG A 48 10.67 19.10 -8.35
CA ARG A 48 11.22 18.11 -9.30
C ARG A 48 12.72 18.27 -9.47
N LEU A 49 13.22 19.52 -9.57
CA LEU A 49 14.65 19.79 -9.66
C LEU A 49 15.37 19.36 -8.38
N TRP A 50 14.77 19.59 -7.22
CA TRP A 50 15.33 19.12 -5.95
C TRP A 50 15.38 17.58 -5.90
N ILE A 51 14.30 16.86 -6.23
CA ILE A 51 14.31 15.40 -6.31
C ILE A 51 15.36 14.90 -7.31
N LYS A 52 15.46 15.57 -8.49
CA LYS A 52 16.44 15.22 -9.52
C LYS A 52 17.88 15.43 -9.04
N SER A 53 18.13 16.45 -8.22
CA SER A 53 19.46 16.71 -7.65
C SER A 53 19.91 15.62 -6.66
N LEU A 54 18.96 14.90 -6.03
CA LEU A 54 19.26 13.77 -5.16
C LEU A 54 19.66 12.51 -5.96
N GLY A 55 19.39 12.46 -7.26
CA GLY A 55 19.70 11.33 -8.14
C GLY A 55 19.16 10.00 -7.59
N PHE A 56 20.03 9.00 -7.47
CA PHE A 56 19.67 7.68 -6.94
C PHE A 56 19.17 7.72 -5.48
N LEU A 57 19.65 8.65 -4.66
CA LEU A 57 19.18 8.80 -3.29
C LEU A 57 17.70 9.21 -3.23
N GLY A 58 17.22 10.02 -4.17
CA GLY A 58 15.81 10.37 -4.30
C GLY A 58 14.94 9.16 -4.61
N ASP A 59 15.37 8.29 -5.52
CA ASP A 59 14.69 7.03 -5.86
C ASP A 59 14.63 6.09 -4.64
N ALA A 60 15.78 5.89 -3.99
CA ALA A 60 15.89 5.03 -2.82
C ALA A 60 15.01 5.53 -1.66
N ALA A 61 15.03 6.85 -1.40
CA ALA A 61 14.19 7.47 -0.36
C ALA A 61 12.69 7.26 -0.65
N TYR A 62 12.28 7.40 -1.92
CA TYR A 62 10.88 7.17 -2.30
C TYR A 62 10.49 5.68 -2.16
N ILE A 63 11.35 4.75 -2.60
CA ILE A 63 11.11 3.30 -2.40
C ILE A 63 10.96 2.98 -0.92
N VAL A 64 11.86 3.50 -0.06
CA VAL A 64 11.79 3.31 1.39
C VAL A 64 10.51 3.88 1.97
N LEU A 65 10.09 5.07 1.54
CA LEU A 65 8.83 5.69 1.95
C LEU A 65 7.63 4.79 1.62
N VAL A 66 7.59 4.24 0.40
CA VAL A 66 6.53 3.30 -0.04
C VAL A 66 6.56 2.02 0.79
N VAL A 67 7.73 1.42 1.02
CA VAL A 67 7.86 0.23 1.86
C VAL A 67 7.32 0.49 3.26
N LEU A 68 7.72 1.59 3.88
CA LEU A 68 7.27 1.97 5.22
C LEU A 68 5.74 2.17 5.27
N GLN A 69 5.18 2.86 4.27
CA GLN A 69 3.73 3.09 4.16
C GLN A 69 2.97 1.76 4.08
N VAL A 70 3.41 0.82 3.22
CA VAL A 70 2.77 -0.51 3.08
C VAL A 70 2.86 -1.30 4.38
N VAL A 71 4.02 -1.27 5.06
CA VAL A 71 4.21 -1.99 6.32
C VAL A 71 3.40 -1.37 7.45
N VAL A 72 3.28 -0.06 7.51
CA VAL A 72 2.48 0.61 8.55
C VAL A 72 0.98 0.41 8.31
N ALA A 73 0.51 0.26 7.07
CA ALA A 73 -0.86 -0.03 6.64
C ALA A 73 -1.97 0.93 7.14
N LEU A 74 -1.67 1.88 8.03
CA LEU A 74 -2.61 2.88 8.55
C LEU A 74 -2.66 4.13 7.68
N ILE A 75 -1.67 4.30 6.82
CA ILE A 75 -1.49 5.47 5.97
C ILE A 75 -2.03 5.13 4.58
N PRO A 76 -2.97 5.92 4.05
CA PRO A 76 -3.47 5.71 2.70
C PRO A 76 -2.33 5.73 1.67
N GLY A 77 -2.31 4.76 0.76
CA GLY A 77 -1.28 4.64 -0.27
C GLY A 77 -1.42 5.66 -1.41
N GLU A 78 -2.66 6.09 -1.70
CA GLU A 78 -2.97 6.98 -2.82
C GLU A 78 -2.15 8.29 -2.83
N PRO A 79 -1.98 9.02 -1.70
CA PRO A 79 -1.12 10.20 -1.69
C PRO A 79 0.33 9.91 -2.06
N ILE A 80 0.84 8.74 -1.69
CA ILE A 80 2.21 8.33 -2.02
C ILE A 80 2.34 7.94 -3.49
N GLU A 81 1.33 7.27 -4.05
CA GLU A 81 1.25 6.98 -5.49
C GLU A 81 1.23 8.29 -6.31
N LEU A 82 0.40 9.27 -5.91
CA LEU A 82 0.34 10.59 -6.53
C LEU A 82 1.68 11.32 -6.45
N LEU A 83 2.34 11.29 -5.30
CA LEU A 83 3.67 11.88 -5.10
C LEU A 83 4.70 11.28 -6.06
N GLY A 84 4.65 9.98 -6.31
CA GLY A 84 5.52 9.32 -7.29
C GLY A 84 5.38 9.89 -8.69
N GLY A 85 4.13 10.04 -9.15
CA GLY A 85 3.82 10.66 -10.44
C GLY A 85 4.23 12.14 -10.50
N TYR A 86 4.00 12.89 -9.43
CA TYR A 86 4.34 14.30 -9.29
C TYR A 86 5.85 14.52 -9.35
N ALA A 87 6.63 13.75 -8.59
CA ALA A 87 8.07 13.91 -8.44
C ALA A 87 8.88 13.33 -9.60
N PHE A 88 8.54 12.12 -10.04
CA PHE A 88 9.35 11.33 -10.97
C PHE A 88 8.70 11.17 -12.37
N GLY A 89 7.47 11.67 -12.55
CA GLY A 89 6.68 11.45 -13.76
C GLY A 89 6.03 10.06 -13.81
N ILE A 90 5.30 9.78 -14.89
CA ILE A 90 4.43 8.60 -14.99
C ILE A 90 5.25 7.31 -14.92
N VAL A 91 6.15 7.08 -15.83
CA VAL A 91 6.83 5.78 -15.97
C VAL A 91 7.73 5.49 -14.76
N ARG A 92 8.65 6.43 -14.46
CA ARG A 92 9.61 6.24 -13.36
C ARG A 92 8.88 6.18 -12.02
N GLY A 93 7.91 7.07 -11.77
CA GLY A 93 7.11 7.07 -10.54
C GLY A 93 6.34 5.76 -10.35
N THR A 94 5.71 5.23 -11.42
CA THR A 94 5.03 3.93 -11.38
C THR A 94 6.00 2.79 -11.03
N VAL A 95 7.15 2.72 -11.70
CA VAL A 95 8.13 1.65 -11.48
C VAL A 95 8.68 1.69 -10.05
N LEU A 96 9.09 2.87 -9.58
CA LEU A 96 9.61 3.04 -8.21
C LEU A 96 8.56 2.68 -7.15
N TYR A 97 7.31 3.13 -7.36
CA TYR A 97 6.20 2.76 -6.48
C TYR A 97 5.97 1.25 -6.45
N LEU A 98 5.90 0.60 -7.62
CA LEU A 98 5.66 -0.84 -7.71
C LEU A 98 6.79 -1.65 -7.03
N ILE A 99 8.04 -1.24 -7.18
CA ILE A 99 9.18 -1.86 -6.47
C ILE A 99 8.99 -1.74 -4.95
N GLY A 100 8.75 -0.55 -4.45
CA GLY A 100 8.56 -0.32 -3.01
C GLY A 100 7.34 -1.06 -2.46
N ALA A 101 6.22 -1.01 -3.15
CA ALA A 101 4.98 -1.67 -2.76
C ALA A 101 5.10 -3.21 -2.81
N PHE A 102 5.83 -3.76 -3.78
CA PHE A 102 6.13 -5.18 -3.85
C PHE A 102 6.97 -5.62 -2.64
N ILE A 103 8.10 -4.92 -2.38
CA ILE A 103 8.98 -5.21 -1.23
C ILE A 103 8.18 -5.13 0.08
N GLY A 104 7.42 -4.06 0.29
CA GLY A 104 6.58 -3.88 1.47
C GLY A 104 5.55 -5.00 1.64
N SER A 105 4.88 -5.39 0.54
CA SER A 105 3.89 -6.48 0.54
C SER A 105 4.50 -7.84 0.86
N VAL A 106 5.72 -8.11 0.41
CA VAL A 106 6.47 -9.33 0.75
C VAL A 106 6.84 -9.33 2.23
N ILE A 107 7.36 -8.21 2.74
CA ILE A 107 7.71 -8.07 4.17
C ILE A 107 6.48 -8.32 5.04
N VAL A 108 5.35 -7.67 4.74
CA VAL A 108 4.09 -7.83 5.47
C VAL A 108 3.62 -9.28 5.47
N PHE A 109 3.58 -9.91 4.29
CA PHE A 109 3.14 -11.30 4.17
C PHE A 109 3.99 -12.25 5.01
N LEU A 110 5.33 -12.16 4.92
CA LEU A 110 6.25 -13.01 5.67
C LEU A 110 6.16 -12.73 7.18
N PHE A 111 6.03 -11.47 7.56
CA PHE A 111 5.85 -11.07 8.95
C PHE A 111 4.59 -11.67 9.55
N VAL A 112 3.45 -11.52 8.87
CA VAL A 112 2.17 -12.07 9.33
C VAL A 112 2.19 -13.60 9.27
N ARG A 113 2.82 -14.21 8.27
CA ARG A 113 2.98 -15.67 8.19
C ARG A 113 3.77 -16.22 9.39
N LYS A 114 4.78 -15.47 9.86
CA LYS A 114 5.62 -15.88 11.00
C LYS A 114 4.95 -15.63 12.35
N PHE A 115 4.31 -14.47 12.52
CA PHE A 115 3.74 -14.05 13.81
C PHE A 115 2.23 -14.31 13.91
N GLY A 116 1.59 -14.69 12.82
CA GLY A 116 0.21 -15.11 12.74
C GLY A 116 -0.79 -14.04 13.17
N ARG A 117 -1.85 -14.51 13.81
CA ARG A 117 -2.97 -13.67 14.25
C ARG A 117 -2.54 -12.54 15.19
N VAL A 118 -1.51 -12.77 16.02
CA VAL A 118 -1.00 -11.75 16.98
C VAL A 118 -0.56 -10.47 16.26
N ALA A 119 0.09 -10.61 15.09
CA ALA A 119 0.52 -9.46 14.28
C ALA A 119 -0.69 -8.71 13.66
N ALA A 120 -1.70 -9.45 13.20
CA ALA A 120 -2.89 -8.85 12.59
C ALA A 120 -3.77 -8.14 13.64
N GLU A 121 -3.89 -8.68 14.86
CA GLU A 121 -4.68 -8.11 15.96
C GLU A 121 -4.12 -6.79 16.51
N ILE A 122 -2.91 -6.39 16.13
CA ILE A 122 -2.35 -5.06 16.47
C ILE A 122 -3.01 -3.97 15.63
N PHE A 123 -3.31 -4.28 14.36
CA PHE A 123 -3.84 -3.31 13.41
C PHE A 123 -5.35 -3.40 13.25
N PHE A 124 -5.93 -4.56 13.54
CA PHE A 124 -7.33 -4.86 13.24
C PHE A 124 -8.01 -5.51 14.42
N SER A 125 -9.28 -5.14 14.65
CA SER A 125 -10.09 -5.81 15.66
C SER A 125 -10.30 -7.28 15.29
N LYS A 126 -10.48 -8.11 16.33
CA LYS A 126 -10.72 -9.56 16.15
C LYS A 126 -11.91 -9.83 15.26
N GLU A 127 -12.99 -9.03 15.40
CA GLU A 127 -14.20 -9.14 14.61
C GLU A 127 -13.92 -8.91 13.12
N LYS A 128 -13.04 -7.95 12.80
CA LYS A 128 -12.63 -7.65 11.43
C LYS A 128 -11.78 -8.77 10.83
N ILE A 129 -10.88 -9.34 11.61
CA ILE A 129 -10.08 -10.50 11.20
C ILE A 129 -11.00 -11.71 10.99
N ASP A 130 -11.92 -11.98 11.91
CA ASP A 130 -12.84 -13.11 11.83
C ASP A 130 -13.86 -12.97 10.69
N SER A 131 -14.30 -11.75 10.38
CA SER A 131 -15.18 -11.49 9.25
C SER A 131 -14.55 -11.84 7.89
N LEU A 132 -13.22 -11.90 7.83
CA LEU A 132 -12.46 -12.30 6.65
C LEU A 132 -12.06 -13.79 6.66
N GLY A 133 -12.50 -14.54 7.66
CA GLY A 133 -12.32 -16.00 7.74
C GLY A 133 -12.88 -16.78 6.55
N PHE A 134 -13.78 -16.15 5.75
CA PHE A 134 -14.23 -16.73 4.46
C PHE A 134 -13.10 -16.82 3.42
N LEU A 135 -11.96 -16.13 3.62
CA LEU A 135 -10.79 -16.19 2.75
C LEU A 135 -9.93 -17.46 2.99
N HIS A 136 -10.26 -18.29 4.01
CA HIS A 136 -9.59 -19.57 4.20
C HIS A 136 -9.96 -20.58 3.12
N THR A 137 -8.96 -21.02 2.40
CA THR A 137 -8.87 -22.24 1.59
C THR A 137 -9.91 -22.54 0.50
N SER A 138 -9.80 -21.92 -0.69
CA SER A 138 -10.17 -22.55 -1.96
C SER A 138 -9.58 -21.80 -3.16
N PRO A 139 -9.35 -22.44 -4.32
CA PRO A 139 -8.89 -21.74 -5.54
C PRO A 139 -9.80 -20.58 -5.96
N LYS A 140 -11.12 -20.74 -5.79
CA LYS A 140 -12.10 -19.66 -6.04
C LYS A 140 -11.87 -18.44 -5.14
N ARG A 141 -11.51 -18.66 -3.87
CA ARG A 141 -11.27 -17.58 -2.92
C ARG A 141 -9.98 -16.81 -3.23
N THR A 142 -8.93 -17.52 -3.65
CA THR A 142 -7.70 -16.91 -4.13
C THR A 142 -7.96 -16.02 -5.35
N LEU A 143 -8.77 -16.49 -6.30
CA LEU A 143 -9.16 -15.68 -7.47
C LEU A 143 -9.95 -14.44 -7.06
N ILE A 144 -10.97 -14.59 -6.20
CA ILE A 144 -11.75 -13.46 -5.68
C ILE A 144 -10.83 -12.44 -4.97
N PHE A 145 -9.92 -12.93 -4.15
CA PHE A 145 -8.93 -12.10 -3.47
C PHE A 145 -8.05 -11.32 -4.45
N SER A 146 -7.56 -12.01 -5.50
CA SER A 146 -6.74 -11.39 -6.55
C SER A 146 -7.49 -10.29 -7.30
N VAL A 147 -8.77 -10.55 -7.63
CA VAL A 147 -9.63 -9.56 -8.29
C VAL A 147 -9.84 -8.35 -7.39
N ILE A 148 -10.19 -8.57 -6.11
CA ILE A 148 -10.38 -7.47 -5.15
C ILE A 148 -9.09 -6.66 -4.99
N PHE A 149 -7.95 -7.33 -4.90
CA PHE A 149 -6.65 -6.68 -4.76
C PHE A 149 -6.29 -5.81 -5.97
N THR A 150 -6.77 -6.18 -7.17
CA THR A 150 -6.49 -5.46 -8.42
C THR A 150 -7.39 -4.22 -8.59
N VAL A 151 -8.58 -4.20 -7.97
CA VAL A 151 -9.51 -3.06 -8.07
C VAL A 151 -8.88 -1.81 -7.46
N PRO A 152 -8.84 -0.65 -8.16
CA PRO A 152 -8.42 0.62 -7.57
C PRO A 152 -9.31 1.00 -6.37
N GLY A 153 -8.75 1.70 -5.38
CA GLY A 153 -9.49 2.12 -4.18
C GLY A 153 -9.72 1.03 -3.12
N THR A 154 -9.28 -0.20 -3.36
CA THR A 154 -9.29 -1.23 -2.30
C THR A 154 -8.12 -1.03 -1.33
N PRO A 155 -8.30 -1.30 -0.02
CA PRO A 155 -7.24 -1.18 0.97
C PRO A 155 -6.21 -2.31 0.82
N LYS A 156 -5.35 -2.21 -0.21
CA LYS A 156 -4.39 -3.26 -0.60
C LYS A 156 -3.41 -3.63 0.51
N ASP A 157 -3.00 -2.64 1.30
CA ASP A 157 -2.08 -2.87 2.41
C ASP A 157 -2.73 -3.71 3.50
N LEU A 158 -4.00 -3.45 3.80
CA LEU A 158 -4.82 -4.30 4.66
C LEU A 158 -4.93 -5.72 4.12
N LEU A 159 -5.21 -5.85 2.83
CA LEU A 159 -5.32 -7.16 2.16
C LEU A 159 -4.00 -7.93 2.20
N ALA A 160 -2.84 -7.26 2.17
CA ALA A 160 -1.53 -7.89 2.30
C ALA A 160 -1.36 -8.59 3.68
N TYR A 161 -1.84 -7.96 4.76
CA TYR A 161 -1.87 -8.59 6.08
C TYR A 161 -2.77 -9.85 6.09
N PHE A 162 -3.96 -9.74 5.49
CA PHE A 162 -4.86 -10.90 5.41
C PHE A 162 -4.31 -12.04 4.56
N ALA A 163 -3.63 -11.73 3.45
CA ALA A 163 -2.97 -12.75 2.64
C ALA A 163 -1.99 -13.59 3.46
N GLY A 164 -1.23 -12.96 4.37
CA GLY A 164 -0.32 -13.66 5.28
C GLY A 164 -1.01 -14.59 6.28
N LEU A 165 -2.27 -14.34 6.62
CA LEU A 165 -3.07 -15.19 7.51
C LEU A 165 -3.72 -16.39 6.79
N THR A 166 -3.82 -16.34 5.46
CA THR A 166 -4.43 -17.41 4.66
C THR A 166 -3.42 -18.52 4.33
N ASP A 167 -3.92 -19.68 3.88
CA ASP A 167 -3.07 -20.77 3.38
C ASP A 167 -2.54 -20.53 1.96
N MET A 168 -2.59 -19.28 1.47
CA MET A 168 -2.11 -18.89 0.15
C MET A 168 -0.62 -19.22 0.00
N LYS A 169 -0.26 -19.87 -1.12
CA LYS A 169 1.14 -20.15 -1.43
C LYS A 169 1.91 -18.82 -1.64
N PHE A 170 3.14 -18.77 -1.14
CA PHE A 170 4.00 -17.59 -1.28
C PHE A 170 4.17 -17.17 -2.75
N SER A 171 4.37 -18.13 -3.66
CA SER A 171 4.47 -17.86 -5.10
C SER A 171 3.22 -17.19 -5.67
N THR A 172 2.03 -17.63 -5.24
CA THR A 172 0.77 -17.00 -5.64
C THR A 172 0.69 -15.56 -5.13
N TRP A 173 1.09 -15.34 -3.87
CA TRP A 173 1.15 -13.99 -3.31
C TRP A 173 2.10 -13.07 -4.06
N LEU A 174 3.29 -13.56 -4.44
CA LEU A 174 4.25 -12.78 -5.22
C LEU A 174 3.64 -12.27 -6.54
N LEU A 175 2.89 -13.12 -7.25
CA LEU A 175 2.21 -12.71 -8.49
C LEU A 175 1.13 -11.67 -8.23
N ILE A 176 0.30 -11.86 -7.20
CA ILE A 176 -0.75 -10.89 -6.84
C ILE A 176 -0.13 -9.56 -6.44
N ALA A 177 0.91 -9.57 -5.61
CA ALA A 177 1.59 -8.35 -5.14
C ALA A 177 2.30 -7.60 -6.29
N ALA A 178 2.90 -8.34 -7.24
CA ALA A 178 3.60 -7.75 -8.38
C ALA A 178 2.64 -7.08 -9.37
N PHE A 179 1.53 -7.75 -9.71
CA PHE A 179 0.65 -7.30 -10.79
C PHE A 179 -0.62 -6.59 -10.33
N GLY A 180 -1.14 -6.93 -9.15
CA GLY A 180 -2.42 -6.41 -8.69
C GLY A 180 -2.42 -4.91 -8.36
N ARG A 181 -1.25 -4.29 -8.15
CA ARG A 181 -1.15 -2.85 -7.90
C ARG A 181 -0.98 -2.02 -9.19
N ILE A 182 -0.69 -2.65 -10.33
CA ILE A 182 -0.40 -1.94 -11.59
C ILE A 182 -1.53 -0.98 -11.99
N PRO A 183 -2.82 -1.38 -11.99
CA PRO A 183 -3.88 -0.47 -12.45
C PRO A 183 -3.98 0.80 -11.58
N SER A 184 -3.95 0.68 -10.25
CA SER A 184 -3.99 1.85 -9.37
C SER A 184 -2.73 2.71 -9.50
N ALA A 185 -1.55 2.09 -9.51
CA ALA A 185 -0.30 2.81 -9.62
C ALA A 185 -0.22 3.66 -10.89
N ILE A 186 -0.65 3.12 -12.03
CA ILE A 186 -0.67 3.86 -13.30
C ILE A 186 -1.63 5.04 -13.22
N THR A 187 -2.87 4.83 -12.78
CA THR A 187 -3.87 5.91 -12.71
C THR A 187 -3.44 7.02 -11.75
N SER A 188 -2.94 6.65 -10.57
CA SER A 188 -2.47 7.61 -9.56
C SER A 188 -1.22 8.37 -10.03
N THR A 189 -0.26 7.71 -10.67
CA THR A 189 0.94 8.40 -11.16
C THR A 189 0.65 9.29 -12.37
N ILE A 190 -0.32 8.94 -13.23
CA ILE A 190 -0.81 9.85 -14.29
C ILE A 190 -1.40 11.11 -13.65
N SER A 191 -2.28 10.96 -12.65
CA SER A 191 -2.87 12.08 -11.92
C SER A 191 -1.80 12.95 -11.25
N GLY A 192 -0.86 12.34 -10.56
CA GLY A 192 0.25 13.04 -9.91
C GLY A 192 1.13 13.78 -10.90
N SER A 193 1.47 13.16 -12.03
CA SER A 193 2.25 13.80 -13.10
C SER A 193 1.49 14.97 -13.73
N ALA A 194 0.19 14.84 -13.93
CA ALA A 194 -0.66 15.93 -14.44
C ALA A 194 -0.68 17.12 -13.47
N LEU A 195 -0.82 16.87 -12.15
CA LEU A 195 -0.71 17.90 -11.11
C LEU A 195 0.63 18.62 -11.17
N GLY A 196 1.73 17.87 -11.20
CA GLY A 196 3.07 18.43 -11.26
C GLY A 196 3.40 19.18 -12.56
N ASN A 197 2.60 19.04 -13.62
CA ASN A 197 2.70 19.78 -14.87
C ASN A 197 1.65 20.92 -14.97
N GLY A 198 0.94 21.26 -13.89
CA GLY A 198 -0.12 22.26 -13.89
C GLY A 198 -1.37 21.90 -14.71
N LYS A 199 -1.49 20.63 -15.14
CA LYS A 199 -2.62 20.12 -15.95
C LYS A 199 -3.76 19.66 -15.03
N TYR A 200 -4.34 20.55 -14.24
CA TYR A 200 -5.34 20.23 -13.23
C TYR A 200 -6.57 19.52 -13.80
N THR A 201 -7.05 19.92 -14.98
CA THR A 201 -8.19 19.27 -15.65
C THR A 201 -7.91 17.80 -15.93
N ALA A 202 -6.70 17.48 -16.44
CA ALA A 202 -6.30 16.08 -16.70
C ALA A 202 -6.21 15.29 -15.40
N ALA A 203 -5.68 15.88 -14.32
CA ALA A 203 -5.63 15.24 -13.01
C ALA A 203 -7.04 14.92 -12.48
N ILE A 204 -7.98 15.88 -12.55
CA ILE A 204 -9.37 15.68 -12.12
C ILE A 204 -10.05 14.57 -12.95
N ILE A 205 -9.89 14.57 -14.26
CA ILE A 205 -10.44 13.52 -15.14
C ILE A 205 -9.89 12.14 -14.74
N THR A 206 -8.58 12.03 -14.52
CA THR A 206 -7.97 10.74 -14.17
C THR A 206 -8.46 10.24 -12.82
N VAL A 207 -8.59 11.13 -11.81
CA VAL A 207 -9.17 10.78 -10.51
C VAL A 207 -10.63 10.34 -10.65
N ALA A 208 -11.43 11.05 -11.43
CA ALA A 208 -12.84 10.70 -11.70
C ALA A 208 -12.96 9.31 -12.36
N VAL A 209 -12.11 9.02 -13.36
CA VAL A 209 -12.04 7.70 -14.00
C VAL A 209 -11.66 6.61 -12.99
N THR A 210 -10.68 6.88 -12.12
CA THR A 210 -10.27 5.94 -11.07
C THR A 210 -11.41 5.64 -10.10
N LEU A 211 -12.15 6.66 -9.68
CA LEU A 211 -13.33 6.50 -8.80
C LEU A 211 -14.44 5.70 -9.48
N LEU A 212 -14.70 5.94 -10.76
CA LEU A 212 -15.67 5.16 -11.54
C LEU A 212 -15.27 3.69 -11.64
N LEU A 213 -14.00 3.40 -11.97
CA LEU A 213 -13.48 2.03 -12.02
C LEU A 213 -13.57 1.35 -10.65
N SER A 214 -13.28 2.07 -9.57
CA SER A 214 -13.43 1.57 -8.20
C SER A 214 -14.90 1.26 -7.88
N GLY A 215 -15.82 2.13 -8.24
CA GLY A 215 -17.27 1.91 -8.08
C GLY A 215 -17.75 0.67 -8.83
N ILE A 216 -17.34 0.50 -10.08
CA ILE A 216 -17.64 -0.70 -10.89
C ILE A 216 -17.07 -1.95 -10.21
N GLY A 217 -15.82 -1.90 -9.72
CA GLY A 217 -15.20 -3.02 -9.01
C GLY A 217 -15.98 -3.43 -7.76
N VAL A 218 -16.44 -2.46 -6.96
CA VAL A 218 -17.29 -2.71 -5.78
C VAL A 218 -18.65 -3.30 -6.18
N LEU A 219 -19.26 -2.84 -7.26
CA LEU A 219 -20.52 -3.39 -7.76
C LEU A 219 -20.35 -4.86 -8.21
N ILE A 220 -19.32 -5.16 -9.00
CA ILE A 220 -18.99 -6.52 -9.41
C ILE A 220 -18.77 -7.41 -8.18
N TYR A 221 -18.00 -6.93 -7.20
CA TYR A 221 -17.77 -7.65 -5.94
C TYR A 221 -19.10 -7.98 -5.23
N LYS A 222 -20.01 -7.00 -5.07
CA LYS A 222 -21.30 -7.22 -4.44
C LYS A 222 -22.18 -8.22 -5.21
N LEU A 223 -22.17 -8.16 -6.54
CA LEU A 223 -22.95 -9.06 -7.38
C LEU A 223 -22.42 -10.50 -7.33
N VAL A 224 -21.10 -10.67 -7.27
CA VAL A 224 -20.46 -12.01 -7.19
C VAL A 224 -20.67 -12.66 -5.83
N ILE A 225 -20.66 -11.87 -4.74
CA ILE A 225 -20.85 -12.40 -3.38
C ILE A 225 -22.33 -12.60 -3.04
N LYS A 226 -23.23 -11.74 -3.54
CA LYS A 226 -24.67 -11.86 -3.27
C LYS A 226 -25.35 -13.05 -3.96
N LYS A 227 -24.66 -13.69 -4.92
CA LYS A 227 -25.15 -14.92 -5.59
C LYS A 227 -24.84 -16.21 -4.81
N LYS A 228 -24.47 -16.10 -3.55
CA LYS A 228 -24.37 -17.19 -2.57
C LYS A 228 -25.27 -16.89 -1.38
#